data_857c9b3efc50c743d2ead1033eb36f90
#
_entry.id   857c9b3efc50c743d2ead1033eb36f90
#
_cell.length_a   1.000
_cell.length_b   1.000
_cell.length_c   1.000
_cell.angle_alpha   90.00
_cell.angle_beta   90.00
_cell.angle_gamma   90.00
#
_symmetry.space_group_name_H-M   'P 1'
#
loop_
_entity.id
_entity.type
_entity.pdbx_description
1 polymer ?
#
loop_
_entity_poly.entity_id
_entity_poly.type
_entity_poly.pdbx_seq_one_letter_code
_entity_poly.pdbx_strand_id
1 'polypeptide(L)'
;MIAITGTNGKTTTTALTGLLCERAGRSVAVAGNISPAALDKLLDIEELPSVWVLELSSFQLDNAGPFEPRAATVLNVTQDHLDWHGTMNAYAAAKEKIFGANTLMVLNRDDARVMAMLPEPVRAKLQKPIQREHVSFGAEMPQRPGDFGLETVNGMTWLVRALESDETRRLRKGEVEEIHIQRLMPADALRIRGRHNAVNALAALALATSTGASLAAMLFGLREYQGEPHRVAPVAIVNGV
;
A
#
# COMPACT_ATOMS: atom_id res chain seq x y z
N MET A 1 -5.97 -6.59 10.63
CA MET A 1 -5.72 -5.14 10.63
C MET A 1 -4.71 -4.81 9.55
N ILE A 2 -4.95 -3.75 8.78
CA ILE A 2 -4.05 -3.13 7.79
C ILE A 2 -3.75 -1.72 8.28
N ALA A 3 -2.50 -1.26 8.18
CA ALA A 3 -2.09 0.04 8.66
C ALA A 3 -1.40 0.87 7.55
N ILE A 4 -1.73 2.14 7.48
CA ILE A 4 -1.29 3.03 6.40
C ILE A 4 -0.78 4.34 7.01
N THR A 5 0.45 4.71 6.67
CA THR A 5 1.03 6.03 6.96
C THR A 5 1.77 6.57 5.74
N GLY A 6 2.27 7.77 5.84
CA GLY A 6 3.03 8.47 4.81
C GLY A 6 2.93 9.96 5.01
N THR A 7 3.67 10.76 4.28
CA THR A 7 3.44 12.20 4.25
C THR A 7 2.18 12.51 3.46
N ASN A 8 2.06 11.97 2.26
CA ASN A 8 0.94 12.20 1.33
C ASN A 8 0.24 10.90 0.94
N GLY A 9 -1.01 10.98 0.47
CA GLY A 9 -1.78 9.86 -0.08
C GLY A 9 -2.47 8.96 0.95
N LYS A 10 -2.26 9.16 2.24
CA LYS A 10 -2.82 8.33 3.32
C LYS A 10 -4.33 8.09 3.17
N THR A 11 -5.11 9.15 3.20
CA THR A 11 -6.59 9.07 3.20
C THR A 11 -7.12 8.35 1.95
N THR A 12 -6.62 8.72 0.77
CA THR A 12 -6.99 8.07 -0.49
C THR A 12 -6.67 6.58 -0.45
N THR A 13 -5.46 6.21 -0.02
CA THR A 13 -5.06 4.79 0.04
C THR A 13 -5.85 4.03 1.09
N THR A 14 -6.15 4.65 2.24
CA THR A 14 -6.92 4.03 3.33
C THR A 14 -8.35 3.75 2.90
N ALA A 15 -9.05 4.76 2.37
CA ALA A 15 -10.42 4.61 1.88
C ALA A 15 -10.50 3.60 0.73
N LEU A 16 -9.56 3.68 -0.21
CA LEU A 16 -9.48 2.74 -1.32
C LEU A 16 -9.24 1.30 -0.86
N THR A 17 -8.29 1.08 0.07
CA THR A 17 -8.04 -0.26 0.65
C THR A 17 -9.29 -0.81 1.32
N GLY A 18 -10.01 0.02 2.08
CA GLY A 18 -11.28 -0.35 2.69
C GLY A 18 -12.30 -0.82 1.66
N LEU A 19 -12.53 -0.01 0.63
CA LEU A 19 -13.46 -0.33 -0.46
C LEU A 19 -13.07 -1.64 -1.17
N LEU A 20 -11.78 -1.87 -1.46
CA LEU A 20 -11.33 -3.10 -2.10
C LEU A 20 -11.63 -4.34 -1.26
N CYS A 21 -11.42 -4.25 0.05
CA CYS A 21 -11.75 -5.32 0.99
C CYS A 21 -13.28 -5.57 1.07
N GLU A 22 -14.08 -4.51 1.09
CA GLU A 22 -15.55 -4.61 1.08
C GLU A 22 -16.07 -5.29 -0.19
N ARG A 23 -15.58 -4.88 -1.35
CA ARG A 23 -15.95 -5.50 -2.64
C ARG A 23 -15.53 -6.96 -2.74
N ALA A 24 -14.50 -7.34 -1.99
CA ALA A 24 -14.09 -8.74 -1.85
C ALA A 24 -14.90 -9.52 -0.77
N GLY A 25 -16.00 -8.95 -0.26
CA GLY A 25 -16.91 -9.61 0.68
C GLY A 25 -16.42 -9.62 2.13
N ARG A 26 -15.48 -8.72 2.51
CA ARG A 26 -15.06 -8.58 3.91
C ARG A 26 -15.93 -7.55 4.63
N SER A 27 -16.23 -7.78 5.92
CA SER A 27 -16.72 -6.73 6.80
C SER A 27 -15.54 -5.84 7.18
N VAL A 28 -15.65 -4.52 6.96
CA VAL A 28 -14.54 -3.57 7.07
C VAL A 28 -14.88 -2.39 7.97
N ALA A 29 -13.94 -1.99 8.80
CA ALA A 29 -13.95 -0.69 9.45
C ALA A 29 -12.73 0.14 9.01
N VAL A 30 -12.99 1.35 8.54
CA VAL A 30 -11.97 2.34 8.20
C VAL A 30 -11.98 3.41 9.28
N ALA A 31 -10.82 3.70 9.87
CA ALA A 31 -10.72 4.66 10.99
C ALA A 31 -9.28 5.15 11.20
N GLY A 32 -9.06 5.98 12.21
CA GLY A 32 -7.73 6.37 12.70
C GLY A 32 -7.48 7.87 12.64
N ASN A 33 -6.43 8.32 11.94
CA ASN A 33 -6.12 9.74 11.72
C ASN A 33 -7.07 10.40 10.69
N ILE A 34 -8.18 9.77 10.44
CA ILE A 34 -9.35 10.23 9.68
C ILE A 34 -10.58 10.01 10.55
N SER A 35 -11.67 10.70 10.22
CA SER A 35 -12.96 10.47 10.92
C SER A 35 -13.64 9.20 10.39
N PRO A 36 -14.18 8.36 11.27
CA PRO A 36 -14.13 8.46 12.72
C PRO A 36 -12.77 8.04 13.31
N ALA A 37 -12.45 8.51 14.52
CA ALA A 37 -11.31 8.00 15.28
C ALA A 37 -11.50 6.51 15.59
N ALA A 38 -10.39 5.76 15.73
CA ALA A 38 -10.45 4.29 15.87
C ALA A 38 -11.26 3.84 17.10
N LEU A 39 -11.15 4.54 18.22
CA LEU A 39 -11.92 4.22 19.44
C LEU A 39 -13.39 4.58 19.29
N ASP A 40 -13.73 5.71 18.67
CA ASP A 40 -15.12 6.08 18.41
C ASP A 40 -15.77 5.03 17.50
N LYS A 41 -15.05 4.63 16.43
CA LYS A 41 -15.54 3.57 15.54
C LYS A 41 -15.75 2.24 16.27
N LEU A 42 -14.86 1.89 17.20
CA LEU A 42 -14.97 0.67 18.00
C LEU A 42 -16.21 0.68 18.93
N LEU A 43 -16.56 1.85 19.46
CA LEU A 43 -17.75 2.01 20.34
C LEU A 43 -19.06 1.95 19.56
N ASP A 44 -19.06 2.32 18.29
CA ASP A 44 -20.25 2.40 17.44
C ASP A 44 -20.60 1.08 16.75
N ILE A 45 -19.70 0.08 16.76
CA ILE A 45 -19.94 -1.19 16.07
C ILE A 45 -20.46 -2.26 17.03
N GLU A 46 -21.50 -2.97 16.62
CA GLU A 46 -22.06 -4.09 17.39
C GLU A 46 -21.24 -5.37 17.20
N GLU A 47 -20.76 -5.61 15.97
CA GLU A 47 -19.94 -6.78 15.63
C GLU A 47 -18.58 -6.35 15.08
N LEU A 48 -17.50 -6.96 15.58
CA LEU A 48 -16.14 -6.66 15.13
C LEU A 48 -15.97 -6.99 13.63
N PRO A 49 -15.46 -6.05 12.82
CA PRO A 49 -15.23 -6.32 11.42
C PRO A 49 -14.06 -7.31 11.24
N SER A 50 -14.10 -8.06 10.15
CA SER A 50 -13.01 -8.98 9.79
C SER A 50 -11.73 -8.27 9.40
N VAL A 51 -11.84 -7.02 8.93
CA VAL A 51 -10.70 -6.18 8.51
C VAL A 51 -10.84 -4.77 9.08
N TRP A 52 -9.84 -4.34 9.82
CA TRP A 52 -9.61 -2.93 10.18
C TRP A 52 -8.60 -2.33 9.22
N VAL A 53 -8.91 -1.17 8.63
CA VAL A 53 -7.98 -0.37 7.82
C VAL A 53 -7.76 0.95 8.54
N LEU A 54 -6.54 1.16 9.04
CA LEU A 54 -6.20 2.29 9.90
C LEU A 54 -5.27 3.26 9.18
N GLU A 55 -5.71 4.52 9.10
CA GLU A 55 -4.80 5.63 8.79
C GLU A 55 -4.08 6.06 10.06
N LEU A 56 -2.76 6.14 10.03
CA LEU A 56 -1.95 6.52 11.18
C LEU A 56 -1.02 7.70 10.85
N SER A 57 -1.00 8.70 11.73
CA SER A 57 -0.04 9.80 11.67
C SER A 57 1.30 9.41 12.29
N SER A 58 2.35 10.18 11.98
CA SER A 58 3.66 10.01 12.64
C SER A 58 3.59 10.29 14.15
N PHE A 59 2.71 11.19 14.58
CA PHE A 59 2.51 11.52 16.00
C PHE A 59 1.92 10.34 16.78
N GLN A 60 0.93 9.65 16.20
CA GLN A 60 0.34 8.46 16.79
C GLN A 60 1.36 7.33 16.86
N LEU A 61 2.11 7.10 15.78
CA LEU A 61 3.13 6.06 15.71
C LEU A 61 4.32 6.35 16.63
N ASP A 62 4.68 7.62 16.82
CA ASP A 62 5.77 8.00 17.72
C ASP A 62 5.49 7.62 19.17
N ASN A 63 4.23 7.72 19.59
CA ASN A 63 3.76 7.38 20.92
C ASN A 63 3.14 5.97 21.02
N ALA A 64 3.11 5.19 19.92
CA ALA A 64 2.55 3.85 19.94
C ALA A 64 3.47 2.86 20.65
N GLY A 65 2.84 1.94 21.41
CA GLY A 65 3.49 0.73 21.88
C GLY A 65 3.71 -0.28 20.73
N PRO A 66 4.08 -1.54 21.06
CA PRO A 66 4.22 -2.60 20.07
C PRO A 66 2.95 -2.72 19.20
N PHE A 67 3.14 -2.74 17.88
CA PHE A 67 2.06 -2.73 16.91
C PHE A 67 2.31 -3.80 15.84
N GLU A 68 1.35 -4.71 15.62
CA GLU A 68 1.50 -5.88 14.75
C GLU A 68 0.32 -5.96 13.75
N PRO A 69 0.24 -5.08 12.74
CA PRO A 69 -0.74 -5.24 11.68
C PRO A 69 -0.34 -6.42 10.76
N ARG A 70 -1.34 -7.05 10.12
CA ARG A 70 -1.07 -8.10 9.11
C ARG A 70 -0.26 -7.56 7.93
N ALA A 71 -0.60 -6.37 7.45
CA ALA A 71 0.14 -5.66 6.42
C ALA A 71 0.16 -4.17 6.75
N ALA A 72 1.23 -3.50 6.39
CA ALA A 72 1.37 -2.06 6.56
C ALA A 72 2.16 -1.42 5.44
N THR A 73 1.96 -0.11 5.27
CA THR A 73 2.72 0.69 4.31
C THR A 73 3.12 2.04 4.88
N VAL A 74 4.32 2.49 4.51
CA VAL A 74 4.73 3.88 4.50
C VAL A 74 4.70 4.33 3.04
N LEU A 75 3.74 5.17 2.66
CA LEU A 75 3.55 5.56 1.26
C LEU A 75 4.69 6.42 0.72
N ASN A 76 5.19 7.33 1.53
CA ASN A 76 6.29 8.24 1.21
C ASN A 76 6.75 8.99 2.46
N VAL A 77 7.98 9.54 2.40
CA VAL A 77 8.57 10.36 3.47
C VAL A 77 9.19 11.61 2.84
N THR A 78 8.40 12.67 2.74
CA THR A 78 8.84 14.01 2.31
C THR A 78 8.85 14.97 3.50
N GLN A 79 9.48 16.11 3.37
CA GLN A 79 9.63 17.07 4.47
C GLN A 79 8.27 17.54 4.99
N ASP A 80 8.01 17.25 6.27
CA ASP A 80 6.83 17.67 7.02
C ASP A 80 7.08 17.48 8.53
N HIS A 81 6.35 18.20 9.37
CA HIS A 81 6.36 18.03 10.84
C HIS A 81 7.75 18.04 11.51
N LEU A 82 8.73 18.78 10.94
CA LEU A 82 10.07 18.88 11.53
C LEU A 82 10.11 19.72 12.81
N ASP A 83 9.12 20.56 13.03
CA ASP A 83 8.86 21.28 14.29
C ASP A 83 8.64 20.29 15.45
N TRP A 84 8.03 19.14 15.20
CA TRP A 84 7.82 18.08 16.18
C TRP A 84 8.98 17.07 16.23
N HIS A 85 9.35 16.50 15.09
CA HIS A 85 10.32 15.41 15.02
C HIS A 85 11.78 15.87 15.01
N GLY A 86 12.04 17.15 14.80
CA GLY A 86 13.37 17.75 14.72
C GLY A 86 14.13 17.45 13.43
N THR A 87 14.16 16.18 12.98
CA THR A 87 14.90 15.77 11.79
C THR A 87 14.08 14.84 10.88
N MET A 88 14.44 14.79 9.60
CA MET A 88 13.85 13.85 8.64
C MET A 88 14.06 12.38 9.05
N ASN A 89 15.18 12.07 9.69
CA ASN A 89 15.45 10.69 10.13
C ASN A 89 14.55 10.31 11.30
N ALA A 90 14.33 11.20 12.27
CA ALA A 90 13.40 10.96 13.36
C ALA A 90 11.95 10.83 12.85
N TYR A 91 11.56 11.66 11.86
CA TYR A 91 10.25 11.57 11.22
C TYR A 91 10.06 10.23 10.49
N ALA A 92 11.07 9.79 9.72
CA ALA A 92 11.04 8.48 9.07
C ALA A 92 10.98 7.33 10.09
N ALA A 93 11.80 7.38 11.14
CA ALA A 93 11.81 6.38 12.21
C ALA A 93 10.48 6.29 12.97
N ALA A 94 9.80 7.42 13.19
CA ALA A 94 8.45 7.41 13.78
C ALA A 94 7.45 6.66 12.88
N LYS A 95 7.51 6.85 11.55
CA LYS A 95 6.65 6.12 10.60
C LYS A 95 7.01 4.65 10.48
N GLU A 96 8.29 4.30 10.55
CA GLU A 96 8.78 2.92 10.49
C GLU A 96 8.18 2.03 11.59
N LYS A 97 7.81 2.59 12.75
CA LYS A 97 7.14 1.87 13.84
C LYS A 97 5.83 1.19 13.43
N ILE A 98 5.26 1.54 12.25
CA ILE A 98 4.08 0.89 11.69
C ILE A 98 4.34 -0.59 11.34
N PHE A 99 5.61 -0.95 11.12
CA PHE A 99 6.01 -2.30 10.77
C PHE A 99 6.35 -3.11 12.02
N GLY A 100 5.43 -3.93 12.48
CA GLY A 100 5.68 -4.92 13.53
C GLY A 100 6.60 -6.04 13.07
N ALA A 101 6.95 -6.97 13.94
CA ALA A 101 7.94 -8.02 13.64
C ALA A 101 7.51 -8.97 12.51
N ASN A 102 6.21 -9.28 12.39
CA ASN A 102 5.66 -10.22 11.42
C ASN A 102 4.77 -9.55 10.35
N THR A 103 4.71 -8.23 10.34
CA THR A 103 3.91 -7.46 9.39
C THR A 103 4.44 -7.66 7.97
N LEU A 104 3.58 -7.97 7.00
CA LEU A 104 3.92 -7.84 5.58
C LEU A 104 4.21 -6.37 5.28
N MET A 105 5.45 -6.07 4.89
CA MET A 105 5.85 -4.71 4.51
C MET A 105 5.43 -4.43 3.06
N VAL A 106 4.58 -3.43 2.83
CA VAL A 106 4.22 -2.94 1.50
C VAL A 106 4.97 -1.62 1.27
N LEU A 107 6.00 -1.66 0.43
CA LEU A 107 7.02 -0.63 0.33
C LEU A 107 6.92 0.13 -1.00
N ASN A 108 6.98 1.46 -0.93
CA ASN A 108 7.13 2.30 -2.11
C ASN A 108 8.59 2.30 -2.60
N ARG A 109 8.86 1.63 -3.73
CA ARG A 109 10.23 1.54 -4.28
C ARG A 109 10.72 2.84 -4.93
N ASP A 110 9.83 3.80 -5.16
CA ASP A 110 10.20 5.12 -5.69
C ASP A 110 10.68 6.08 -4.59
N ASP A 111 10.56 5.68 -3.31
CA ASP A 111 11.02 6.45 -2.16
C ASP A 111 12.17 5.72 -1.44
N ALA A 112 13.39 6.26 -1.60
CA ALA A 112 14.60 5.65 -1.02
C ALA A 112 14.57 5.58 0.52
N ARG A 113 13.87 6.50 1.22
CA ARG A 113 13.72 6.46 2.66
C ARG A 113 12.79 5.34 3.09
N VAL A 114 11.73 5.07 2.31
CA VAL A 114 10.83 3.93 2.56
C VAL A 114 11.56 2.62 2.31
N MET A 115 12.32 2.51 1.22
CA MET A 115 13.10 1.31 0.94
C MET A 115 14.20 1.04 1.98
N ALA A 116 14.76 2.08 2.59
CA ALA A 116 15.75 1.94 3.67
C ALA A 116 15.16 1.35 4.98
N MET A 117 13.83 1.31 5.12
CA MET A 117 13.15 0.66 6.25
C MET A 117 13.13 -0.88 6.13
N LEU A 118 13.46 -1.43 4.96
CA LEU A 118 13.57 -2.87 4.77
C LEU A 118 14.85 -3.39 5.45
N PRO A 119 14.75 -4.27 6.46
CA PRO A 119 15.94 -4.80 7.14
C PRO A 119 16.85 -5.59 6.21
N GLU A 120 18.13 -5.54 6.45
CA GLU A 120 19.11 -6.40 5.78
C GLU A 120 18.76 -7.89 5.97
N PRO A 121 19.00 -8.74 4.96
CA PRO A 121 18.74 -10.16 5.05
C PRO A 121 19.53 -10.80 6.19
N VAL A 122 18.85 -11.56 7.04
CA VAL A 122 19.50 -12.31 8.13
C VAL A 122 20.28 -13.48 7.55
N ARG A 123 21.60 -13.51 7.76
CA ARG A 123 22.47 -14.59 7.32
C ARG A 123 22.64 -15.62 8.44
N ALA A 124 22.06 -16.79 8.26
CA ALA A 124 22.37 -17.96 9.11
C ALA A 124 23.48 -18.80 8.45
N LYS A 125 24.34 -19.42 9.28
CA LYS A 125 25.38 -20.34 8.78
C LYS A 125 24.71 -21.49 7.99
N LEU A 126 25.19 -21.72 6.77
CA LEU A 126 24.74 -22.82 5.86
C LEU A 126 23.31 -22.70 5.33
N GLN A 127 22.64 -21.56 5.50
CA GLN A 127 21.29 -21.31 4.95
C GLN A 127 21.32 -20.14 3.98
N LYS A 128 20.32 -20.09 3.08
CA LYS A 128 20.09 -18.89 2.26
C LYS A 128 19.74 -17.72 3.18
N PRO A 129 20.22 -16.50 2.90
CA PRO A 129 19.79 -15.32 3.65
C PRO A 129 18.27 -15.23 3.66
N ILE A 130 17.68 -15.01 4.84
CA ILE A 130 16.23 -14.85 5.01
C ILE A 130 15.95 -13.36 4.93
N GLN A 131 15.24 -12.96 3.87
CA GLN A 131 14.74 -11.60 3.70
C GLN A 131 13.41 -11.45 4.43
N ARG A 132 13.20 -10.31 5.05
CA ARG A 132 11.88 -9.90 5.58
C ARG A 132 10.81 -9.98 4.48
N GLU A 133 9.66 -10.55 4.79
CA GLU A 133 8.54 -10.63 3.85
C GLU A 133 8.08 -9.22 3.46
N HIS A 134 8.09 -8.93 2.17
CA HIS A 134 7.69 -7.64 1.64
C HIS A 134 7.23 -7.74 0.20
N VAL A 135 6.41 -6.77 -0.18
CA VAL A 135 5.94 -6.50 -1.54
C VAL A 135 6.25 -5.04 -1.82
N SER A 136 6.68 -4.71 -3.02
CA SER A 136 6.88 -3.32 -3.42
C SER A 136 5.84 -2.84 -4.42
N PHE A 137 5.63 -1.53 -4.44
CA PHE A 137 4.85 -0.84 -5.46
C PHE A 137 5.60 0.42 -5.91
N GLY A 138 5.30 0.91 -7.11
CA GLY A 138 5.92 2.12 -7.64
C GLY A 138 5.45 2.44 -9.03
N ALA A 139 5.95 3.55 -9.57
CA ALA A 139 5.57 4.11 -10.86
C ALA A 139 6.29 3.47 -12.06
N GLU A 140 7.26 2.59 -11.79
CA GLU A 140 7.99 1.84 -12.81
C GLU A 140 7.57 0.37 -12.82
N MET A 141 8.04 -0.40 -13.81
CA MET A 141 7.79 -1.83 -13.94
C MET A 141 8.23 -2.60 -12.68
N PRO A 142 7.42 -3.55 -12.19
CA PRO A 142 7.83 -4.42 -11.11
C PRO A 142 8.97 -5.35 -11.55
N GLN A 143 9.85 -5.70 -10.61
CA GLN A 143 11.04 -6.50 -10.90
C GLN A 143 11.08 -7.84 -10.16
N ARG A 144 10.15 -8.07 -9.25
CA ARG A 144 10.07 -9.27 -8.42
C ARG A 144 8.64 -9.80 -8.40
N PRO A 145 8.45 -11.12 -8.29
CA PRO A 145 7.12 -11.70 -8.07
C PRO A 145 6.42 -11.06 -6.86
N GLY A 146 5.14 -10.78 -6.99
CA GLY A 146 4.33 -10.13 -5.98
C GLY A 146 4.34 -8.60 -6.03
N ASP A 147 5.32 -7.97 -6.67
CA ASP A 147 5.43 -6.52 -6.78
C ASP A 147 4.41 -5.94 -7.78
N PHE A 148 3.99 -4.70 -7.52
CA PHE A 148 3.06 -3.95 -8.36
C PHE A 148 3.76 -2.75 -9.02
N GLY A 149 3.28 -2.35 -10.20
CA GLY A 149 3.87 -1.22 -10.92
C GLY A 149 2.98 -0.69 -12.03
N LEU A 150 3.56 0.22 -12.81
CA LEU A 150 2.96 0.77 -14.01
C LEU A 150 3.76 0.35 -15.23
N GLU A 151 3.03 0.02 -16.31
CA GLU A 151 3.61 -0.27 -17.63
C GLU A 151 2.96 0.64 -18.66
N THR A 152 3.75 1.29 -19.51
CA THR A 152 3.20 2.09 -20.61
C THR A 152 3.41 1.36 -21.93
N VAL A 153 2.31 1.03 -22.60
CA VAL A 153 2.31 0.34 -23.89
C VAL A 153 1.46 1.13 -24.87
N ASN A 154 2.05 1.50 -26.00
CA ASN A 154 1.38 2.30 -27.04
C ASN A 154 0.70 3.57 -26.51
N GLY A 155 1.35 4.27 -25.56
CA GLY A 155 0.83 5.49 -24.95
C GLY A 155 -0.23 5.28 -23.87
N MET A 156 -0.66 4.04 -23.61
CA MET A 156 -1.59 3.71 -22.54
C MET A 156 -0.84 3.16 -21.33
N THR A 157 -1.08 3.73 -20.15
CA THR A 157 -0.50 3.26 -18.89
C THR A 157 -1.41 2.23 -18.23
N TRP A 158 -0.83 1.11 -17.83
CA TRP A 158 -1.51 -0.02 -17.17
C TRP A 158 -1.03 -0.17 -15.73
N LEU A 159 -1.93 -0.46 -14.82
CA LEU A 159 -1.59 -1.07 -13.55
C LEU A 159 -1.20 -2.52 -13.81
N VAL A 160 -0.06 -2.92 -13.29
CA VAL A 160 0.47 -4.28 -13.50
C VAL A 160 0.97 -4.89 -12.20
N ARG A 161 1.04 -6.22 -12.16
CA ARG A 161 1.78 -6.95 -11.14
C ARG A 161 2.70 -7.99 -11.77
N ALA A 162 3.81 -8.29 -11.09
CA ALA A 162 4.68 -9.39 -11.46
C ALA A 162 4.20 -10.69 -10.78
N LEU A 163 4.21 -11.77 -11.53
CA LEU A 163 3.97 -13.12 -11.06
C LEU A 163 5.22 -13.98 -11.32
N GLU A 164 5.37 -15.06 -10.60
CA GLU A 164 6.34 -16.09 -10.95
C GLU A 164 5.99 -16.66 -12.32
N SER A 165 6.99 -16.82 -13.19
CA SER A 165 6.77 -17.42 -14.52
C SER A 165 6.54 -18.94 -14.45
N ASP A 166 7.16 -19.59 -13.47
CA ASP A 166 7.05 -21.03 -13.22
C ASP A 166 7.17 -21.33 -11.72
N GLU A 167 6.05 -21.53 -11.06
CA GLU A 167 5.98 -21.87 -9.63
C GLU A 167 6.67 -23.19 -9.28
N THR A 168 6.93 -24.06 -10.29
CA THR A 168 7.54 -25.37 -10.09
C THR A 168 9.06 -25.33 -10.21
N ARG A 169 9.63 -24.26 -10.76
CA ARG A 169 11.06 -24.13 -11.03
C ARG A 169 11.81 -23.70 -9.76
N ARG A 170 12.72 -24.56 -9.29
CA ARG A 170 13.69 -24.20 -8.26
C ARG A 170 14.86 -23.45 -8.90
N LEU A 171 15.02 -22.19 -8.52
CA LEU A 171 16.15 -21.37 -8.97
C LEU A 171 17.49 -21.95 -8.51
N ARG A 172 18.45 -22.01 -9.42
CA ARG A 172 19.86 -22.33 -9.10
C ARG A 172 20.57 -21.06 -8.60
N LYS A 173 21.72 -21.26 -7.95
CA LYS A 173 22.54 -20.14 -7.44
C LYS A 173 22.97 -19.24 -8.60
N GLY A 174 22.51 -17.97 -8.58
CA GLY A 174 22.83 -16.95 -9.59
C GLY A 174 21.82 -16.84 -10.74
N GLU A 175 20.78 -17.66 -10.80
CA GLU A 175 19.66 -17.45 -11.73
C GLU A 175 18.80 -16.30 -11.27
N VAL A 176 18.40 -15.42 -12.19
CA VAL A 176 17.41 -14.38 -11.98
C VAL A 176 16.04 -15.01 -12.15
N GLU A 177 15.13 -14.72 -11.23
CA GLU A 177 13.76 -15.18 -11.30
C GLU A 177 13.07 -14.55 -12.51
N GLU A 178 12.60 -15.39 -13.44
CA GLU A 178 11.80 -14.90 -14.57
C GLU A 178 10.42 -14.52 -14.06
N ILE A 179 10.00 -13.29 -14.36
CA ILE A 179 8.70 -12.76 -13.98
C ILE A 179 7.76 -12.71 -15.19
N HIS A 180 6.49 -13.02 -14.94
CA HIS A 180 5.42 -12.76 -15.88
C HIS A 180 4.67 -11.49 -15.47
N ILE A 181 4.55 -10.52 -16.39
CA ILE A 181 3.82 -9.27 -16.12
C ILE A 181 2.35 -9.46 -16.47
N GLN A 182 1.51 -9.39 -15.44
CA GLN A 182 0.06 -9.40 -15.59
C GLN A 182 -0.46 -7.95 -15.63
N ARG A 183 -1.04 -7.55 -16.75
CA ARG A 183 -1.79 -6.29 -16.86
C ARG A 183 -3.13 -6.44 -16.15
N LEU A 184 -3.43 -5.53 -15.25
CA LEU A 184 -4.61 -5.56 -14.39
C LEU A 184 -5.74 -4.71 -14.98
N MET A 185 -5.47 -3.43 -15.19
CA MET A 185 -6.42 -2.50 -15.80
C MET A 185 -5.68 -1.25 -16.31
N PRO A 186 -6.23 -0.51 -17.29
CA PRO A 186 -5.71 0.79 -17.68
C PRO A 186 -5.80 1.79 -16.51
N ALA A 187 -4.77 2.63 -16.32
CA ALA A 187 -4.75 3.64 -15.27
C ALA A 187 -5.81 4.74 -15.47
N ASP A 188 -6.18 5.04 -16.71
CA ASP A 188 -7.23 5.99 -17.05
C ASP A 188 -8.65 5.46 -16.79
N ALA A 189 -8.81 4.16 -16.54
CA ALA A 189 -10.06 3.59 -16.04
C ALA A 189 -10.30 3.91 -14.54
N LEU A 190 -9.30 4.42 -13.81
CA LEU A 190 -9.47 5.00 -12.49
C LEU A 190 -10.20 6.33 -12.60
N ARG A 191 -11.19 6.57 -11.72
CA ARG A 191 -11.87 7.86 -11.65
C ARG A 191 -11.04 8.93 -10.95
N ILE A 192 -10.13 8.53 -10.06
CA ILE A 192 -9.12 9.39 -9.45
C ILE A 192 -7.96 9.59 -10.43
N ARG A 193 -7.66 10.83 -10.79
CA ARG A 193 -6.70 11.16 -11.83
C ARG A 193 -5.28 11.38 -11.29
N GLY A 194 -4.30 11.21 -12.16
CA GLY A 194 -2.89 11.48 -11.93
C GLY A 194 -2.07 10.25 -11.56
N ARG A 195 -0.78 10.30 -11.94
CA ARG A 195 0.18 9.19 -11.70
C ARG A 195 0.29 8.83 -10.22
N HIS A 196 0.26 9.83 -9.32
CA HIS A 196 0.29 9.60 -7.87
C HIS A 196 -0.91 8.78 -7.38
N ASN A 197 -2.11 8.99 -7.96
CA ASN A 197 -3.29 8.21 -7.60
C ASN A 197 -3.24 6.79 -8.18
N ALA A 198 -2.63 6.59 -9.35
CA ALA A 198 -2.34 5.24 -9.85
C ALA A 198 -1.40 4.48 -8.90
N VAL A 199 -0.36 5.15 -8.38
CA VAL A 199 0.55 4.56 -7.37
C VAL A 199 -0.17 4.29 -6.05
N ASN A 200 -1.06 5.19 -5.57
CA ASN A 200 -1.91 4.93 -4.40
C ASN A 200 -2.82 3.70 -4.61
N ALA A 201 -3.36 3.52 -5.82
CA ALA A 201 -4.16 2.34 -6.17
C ALA A 201 -3.34 1.05 -6.15
N LEU A 202 -2.08 1.08 -6.59
CA LEU A 202 -1.16 -0.08 -6.48
C LEU A 202 -0.88 -0.43 -5.01
N ALA A 203 -0.65 0.57 -4.15
CA ALA A 203 -0.48 0.37 -2.71
C ALA A 203 -1.73 -0.30 -2.08
N ALA A 204 -2.93 0.21 -2.43
CA ALA A 204 -4.19 -0.34 -1.94
C ALA A 204 -4.41 -1.79 -2.41
N LEU A 205 -4.08 -2.11 -3.67
CA LEU A 205 -4.13 -3.48 -4.20
C LEU A 205 -3.19 -4.41 -3.42
N ALA A 206 -1.93 -3.99 -3.21
CA ALA A 206 -0.95 -4.78 -2.47
C ALA A 206 -1.41 -5.06 -1.03
N LEU A 207 -1.94 -4.03 -0.35
CA LEU A 207 -2.48 -4.15 1.01
C LEU A 207 -3.71 -5.08 1.06
N ALA A 208 -4.70 -4.88 0.18
CA ALA A 208 -5.92 -5.67 0.17
C ALA A 208 -5.66 -7.14 -0.19
N THR A 209 -4.66 -7.42 -1.04
CA THR A 209 -4.24 -8.80 -1.36
C THR A 209 -3.84 -9.59 -0.12
N SER A 210 -3.27 -8.94 0.91
CA SER A 210 -2.90 -9.58 2.19
C SER A 210 -4.10 -10.19 2.94
N THR A 211 -5.32 -9.77 2.63
CA THR A 211 -6.56 -10.30 3.24
C THR A 211 -7.10 -11.54 2.53
N GLY A 212 -6.48 -11.98 1.45
CA GLY A 212 -7.00 -13.03 0.58
C GLY A 212 -8.15 -12.55 -0.32
N ALA A 213 -8.27 -11.24 -0.54
CA ALA A 213 -9.24 -10.65 -1.45
C ALA A 213 -9.01 -11.11 -2.90
N SER A 214 -10.10 -11.43 -3.61
CA SER A 214 -9.99 -11.83 -5.02
C SER A 214 -9.62 -10.64 -5.90
N LEU A 215 -8.69 -10.85 -6.84
CA LEU A 215 -8.24 -9.78 -7.74
C LEU A 215 -9.40 -9.16 -8.53
N ALA A 216 -10.32 -9.97 -9.04
CA ALA A 216 -11.46 -9.50 -9.82
C ALA A 216 -12.34 -8.51 -9.02
N ALA A 217 -12.66 -8.83 -7.76
CA ALA A 217 -13.43 -7.96 -6.89
C ALA A 217 -12.68 -6.65 -6.58
N MET A 218 -11.37 -6.72 -6.33
CA MET A 218 -10.54 -5.54 -6.11
C MET A 218 -10.50 -4.61 -7.33
N LEU A 219 -10.32 -5.16 -8.54
CA LEU A 219 -10.31 -4.36 -9.78
C LEU A 219 -11.68 -3.71 -10.07
N PHE A 220 -12.77 -4.38 -9.71
CA PHE A 220 -14.09 -3.79 -9.75
C PHE A 220 -14.20 -2.59 -8.78
N GLY A 221 -13.75 -2.74 -7.53
CA GLY A 221 -13.72 -1.66 -6.55
C GLY A 221 -12.88 -0.46 -6.98
N LEU A 222 -11.71 -0.69 -7.63
CA LEU A 222 -10.89 0.39 -8.17
C LEU A 222 -11.62 1.26 -9.20
N ARG A 223 -12.46 0.67 -10.04
CA ARG A 223 -13.25 1.39 -11.06
C ARG A 223 -14.40 2.20 -10.47
N GLU A 224 -14.89 1.81 -9.30
CA GLU A 224 -15.99 2.49 -8.62
C GLU A 224 -15.53 3.68 -7.78
N TYR A 225 -14.30 3.65 -7.24
CA TYR A 225 -13.80 4.66 -6.33
C TYR A 225 -13.72 6.04 -6.97
N GLN A 226 -14.44 7.01 -6.41
CA GLN A 226 -14.56 8.38 -6.93
C GLN A 226 -13.62 9.38 -6.26
N GLY A 227 -12.88 8.94 -5.23
CA GLY A 227 -12.08 9.82 -4.37
C GLY A 227 -12.85 10.29 -3.13
N GLU A 228 -12.10 10.90 -2.22
CA GLU A 228 -12.66 11.47 -1.00
C GLU A 228 -13.08 12.93 -1.21
N PRO A 229 -14.10 13.44 -0.50
CA PRO A 229 -14.49 14.84 -0.53
C PRO A 229 -13.27 15.74 -0.27
N HIS A 230 -13.20 16.86 -0.98
CA HIS A 230 -12.08 17.84 -0.88
C HIS A 230 -10.69 17.30 -1.29
N ARG A 231 -10.62 16.18 -1.99
CA ARG A 231 -9.39 15.56 -2.53
C ARG A 231 -9.41 15.55 -4.06
N VAL A 232 -9.20 16.73 -4.68
CA VAL A 232 -9.17 16.89 -6.14
C VAL A 232 -10.45 16.34 -6.81
N ALA A 233 -11.61 16.63 -6.25
CA ALA A 233 -12.88 16.25 -6.85
C ALA A 233 -13.14 17.10 -8.10
N PRO A 234 -13.51 16.51 -9.26
CA PRO A 234 -13.91 17.27 -10.42
C PRO A 234 -15.22 18.03 -10.10
N VAL A 235 -15.22 19.36 -10.26
CA VAL A 235 -16.36 20.20 -9.95
C VAL A 235 -17.27 20.37 -11.19
N ALA A 236 -16.68 20.52 -12.37
CA ALA A 236 -17.38 20.61 -13.63
C ALA A 236 -16.42 20.37 -14.81
N ILE A 237 -16.95 19.94 -15.93
CA ILE A 237 -16.24 19.93 -17.22
C ILE A 237 -16.86 21.02 -18.06
N VAL A 238 -16.14 22.10 -18.35
CA VAL A 238 -16.59 23.21 -19.19
C VAL A 238 -15.77 23.18 -20.47
N ASN A 239 -16.45 22.99 -21.62
CA ASN A 239 -15.83 22.90 -22.95
C ASN A 239 -14.70 21.86 -23.06
N GLY A 240 -14.81 20.74 -22.35
CA GLY A 240 -13.81 19.66 -22.37
C GLY A 240 -12.60 19.86 -21.45
N VAL A 241 -12.61 20.88 -20.61
CA VAL A 241 -11.58 21.20 -19.61
C VAL A 241 -12.17 21.06 -18.21
#